data_4b7ca4818a079a3b412d54777d59d5e6
#
_entry.id   4b7ca4818a079a3b412d54777d59d5e6
#
_cell.length_a   1.000
_cell.length_b   1.000
_cell.length_c   1.000
_cell.angle_alpha   90.00
_cell.angle_beta   90.00
_cell.angle_gamma   90.00
#
_symmetry.space_group_name_H-M   'P 1'
#
loop_
_entity.id
_entity.type
_entity.pdbx_description
1 polymer ?
#
loop_
_entity_poly.entity_id
_entity_poly.type
_entity_poly.pdbx_seq_one_letter_code
_entity_poly.pdbx_strand_id
1 'polypeptide(L)'
;MGIRFYNLNGFFVKKLAHGVHYKGSDGKHKHAARRISAGAPSEDFHIYALEWDETELRFYYDDRMTSKFTIAEADSGDENPFRHPFELRLNFALGGWGGTVDPQILPLRYEIDYVRHYQKKNQAAE
;
A
#
# COMPACT_ATOMS: atom_id res chain seq x y z
N MET A 1 -10.92 -2.66 -4.24
CA MET A 1 -10.00 -1.52 -4.00
C MET A 1 -8.59 -2.07 -3.92
N GLY A 2 -7.63 -1.44 -4.58
CA GLY A 2 -6.24 -1.89 -4.55
C GLY A 2 -5.43 -1.05 -3.57
N ILE A 3 -4.61 -1.69 -2.76
CA ILE A 3 -3.53 -1.02 -2.03
C ILE A 3 -2.40 -0.85 -3.05
N ARG A 4 -2.00 0.38 -3.32
CA ARG A 4 -0.92 0.66 -4.26
C ARG A 4 0.31 1.10 -3.51
N PHE A 5 1.40 0.35 -3.68
CA PHE A 5 2.72 0.78 -3.30
C PHE A 5 3.34 1.48 -4.51
N TYR A 6 3.77 2.71 -4.34
CA TYR A 6 4.40 3.47 -5.41
C TYR A 6 5.89 3.60 -5.14
N ASN A 7 6.69 3.05 -6.02
CA ASN A 7 8.08 3.45 -6.16
C ASN A 7 8.12 4.51 -7.26
N LEU A 8 8.39 5.75 -6.90
CA LEU A 8 8.41 6.88 -7.82
C LEU A 8 9.85 7.10 -8.29
N ASN A 9 10.18 6.50 -9.43
CA ASN A 9 11.45 6.77 -10.11
C ASN A 9 11.45 8.18 -10.73
N GLY A 10 12.59 8.85 -10.67
CA GLY A 10 12.86 10.15 -11.24
C GLY A 10 12.92 11.26 -10.20
N PHE A 11 11.83 11.96 -9.91
CA PHE A 11 11.81 13.06 -8.95
C PHE A 11 11.71 12.63 -7.48
N PHE A 12 11.33 11.39 -7.19
CA PHE A 12 11.00 10.92 -5.84
C PHE A 12 11.66 9.59 -5.45
N VAL A 13 12.84 9.31 -5.98
CA VAL A 13 13.61 8.07 -5.69
C VAL A 13 13.86 7.79 -4.19
N LYS A 14 13.66 8.79 -3.34
CA LYS A 14 13.85 8.69 -1.89
C LYS A 14 12.56 8.67 -1.08
N LYS A 15 11.41 8.54 -1.74
CA LYS A 15 10.11 8.61 -1.08
C LYS A 15 9.28 7.36 -1.36
N LEU A 16 8.60 6.92 -0.32
CA LEU A 16 7.60 5.87 -0.37
C LEU A 16 6.23 6.50 -0.11
N ALA A 17 5.22 6.08 -0.84
CA ALA A 17 3.85 6.47 -0.60
C ALA A 17 2.99 5.26 -0.26
N HIS A 18 2.21 5.36 0.79
CA HIS A 18 1.14 4.42 1.07
C HIS A 18 -0.17 5.16 1.19
N GLY A 19 -1.25 4.49 0.92
CA GLY A 19 -2.55 5.08 1.06
C GLY A 19 -3.67 4.08 0.88
N VAL A 20 -4.81 4.50 1.38
CA VAL A 20 -6.07 3.82 1.20
C VAL A 20 -6.97 4.68 0.32
N HIS A 21 -7.73 4.03 -0.53
CA HIS A 21 -8.71 4.67 -1.39
C HIS A 21 -10.05 3.95 -1.20
N TYR A 22 -11.11 4.71 -0.98
CA TYR A 22 -12.43 4.16 -0.75
C TYR A 22 -13.53 5.11 -1.24
N LYS A 23 -14.74 4.62 -1.32
CA LYS A 23 -15.93 5.43 -1.58
C LYS A 23 -16.52 5.86 -0.24
N GLY A 24 -16.60 7.16 -0.01
CA GLY A 24 -17.21 7.70 1.20
C GLY A 24 -18.73 7.59 1.21
N SER A 25 -19.34 7.89 2.36
CA SER A 25 -20.79 7.89 2.53
C SER A 25 -21.53 8.87 1.61
N ASP A 26 -20.83 9.92 1.17
CA ASP A 26 -21.31 10.88 0.17
C ASP A 26 -21.20 10.39 -1.28
N GLY A 27 -20.82 9.14 -1.48
CA GLY A 27 -20.60 8.52 -2.78
C GLY A 27 -19.34 8.97 -3.51
N LYS A 28 -18.55 9.89 -2.93
CA LYS A 28 -17.34 10.41 -3.55
C LYS A 28 -16.11 9.57 -3.20
N HIS A 29 -15.14 9.62 -4.09
CA HIS A 29 -13.83 9.03 -3.83
C HIS A 29 -13.12 9.76 -2.69
N LYS A 30 -12.72 9.00 -1.69
CA LYS A 30 -11.89 9.43 -0.56
C LYS A 30 -10.54 8.74 -0.60
N HIS A 31 -9.54 9.38 -0.06
CA HIS A 31 -8.24 8.76 0.11
C HIS A 31 -7.54 9.32 1.36
N ALA A 32 -6.79 8.47 2.02
CA ALA A 32 -5.81 8.84 3.02
C ALA A 32 -4.46 8.31 2.57
N ALA A 33 -3.54 9.21 2.26
CA ALA A 33 -2.22 8.85 1.75
C ALA A 33 -1.13 9.56 2.56
N ARG A 34 -0.02 8.86 2.77
CA ARG A 34 1.17 9.40 3.41
C ARG A 34 2.41 9.13 2.57
N ARG A 35 3.24 10.16 2.45
CA ARG A 35 4.57 10.05 1.87
C ARG A 35 5.61 10.13 2.96
N ILE A 36 6.58 9.23 2.93
CA ILE A 36 7.68 9.19 3.88
C ILE A 36 9.00 9.21 3.13
N SER A 37 10.04 9.68 3.79
CA SER A 37 11.41 9.50 3.32
C SER A 37 11.83 8.06 3.59
N ALA A 38 12.27 7.36 2.56
CA ALA A 38 12.63 5.95 2.60
C ALA A 38 14.10 5.70 2.22
N GLY A 39 14.93 6.74 2.22
CA GLY A 39 16.31 6.63 1.78
C GLY A 39 16.41 6.40 0.27
N ALA A 40 16.97 5.28 -0.14
CA ALA A 40 17.10 4.86 -1.53
C ALA A 40 16.40 3.51 -1.76
N PRO A 41 15.05 3.44 -1.78
CA PRO A 41 14.30 2.19 -1.81
C PRO A 41 14.48 1.37 -3.11
N SER A 42 15.20 1.89 -4.09
CA SER A 42 15.55 1.20 -5.33
C SER A 42 16.92 0.53 -5.31
N GLU A 43 17.71 0.71 -4.26
CA GLU A 43 19.09 0.21 -4.20
C GLU A 43 19.18 -1.16 -3.51
N ASP A 44 18.16 -1.57 -2.77
CA ASP A 44 18.13 -2.84 -2.04
C ASP A 44 16.73 -3.42 -1.96
N PHE A 45 16.64 -4.67 -1.48
CA PHE A 45 15.37 -5.29 -1.12
C PHE A 45 14.87 -4.74 0.20
N HIS A 46 13.60 -4.38 0.22
CA HIS A 46 12.94 -3.83 1.40
C HIS A 46 11.65 -4.59 1.71
N ILE A 47 11.30 -4.67 2.98
CA ILE A 47 10.08 -5.30 3.42
C ILE A 47 8.95 -4.28 3.46
N TYR A 48 7.93 -4.51 2.65
CA TYR A 48 6.67 -3.77 2.66
C TYR A 48 5.63 -4.64 3.33
N ALA A 49 5.10 -4.20 4.47
CA ALA A 49 4.11 -4.99 5.18
C ALA A 49 2.85 -4.18 5.50
N LEU A 50 1.75 -4.90 5.55
CA LEU A 50 0.46 -4.40 5.97
C LEU A 50 -0.10 -5.36 7.03
N GLU A 51 -0.37 -4.83 8.21
CA GLU A 51 -1.21 -5.49 9.18
C GLU A 51 -2.63 -4.94 9.06
N TRP A 52 -3.57 -5.84 9.01
CA TRP A 52 -4.97 -5.52 8.84
C TRP A 52 -5.80 -6.34 9.83
N ASP A 53 -6.44 -5.64 10.74
CA ASP A 53 -7.40 -6.21 11.68
C ASP A 53 -8.78 -5.55 11.54
N GLU A 54 -9.68 -5.81 12.45
CA GLU A 54 -11.06 -5.30 12.42
C GLU A 54 -11.15 -3.78 12.61
N THR A 55 -10.11 -3.16 13.14
CA THR A 55 -10.09 -1.76 13.58
C THR A 55 -9.15 -0.88 12.78
N GLU A 56 -8.02 -1.41 12.37
CA GLU A 56 -6.95 -0.61 11.77
C GLU A 56 -6.23 -1.33 10.61
N LEU A 57 -5.72 -0.50 9.69
CA LEU A 57 -4.70 -0.85 8.71
C LEU A 57 -3.40 -0.18 9.15
N ARG A 58 -2.34 -0.97 9.39
CA ARG A 58 -1.02 -0.47 9.78
C ARG A 58 -0.01 -0.81 8.70
N PHE A 59 0.65 0.21 8.18
CA PHE A 59 1.64 0.11 7.11
C PHE A 59 3.05 0.15 7.67
N TYR A 60 3.90 -0.72 7.18
CA TYR A 60 5.29 -0.84 7.61
C TYR A 60 6.24 -0.81 6.42
N TYR A 61 7.41 -0.28 6.67
CA TYR A 61 8.57 -0.32 5.79
C TYR A 61 9.79 -0.68 6.65
N ASP A 62 10.42 -1.82 6.38
CA ASP A 62 11.55 -2.38 7.15
C ASP A 62 11.27 -2.37 8.66
N ASP A 63 10.24 -3.05 9.11
CA ASP A 63 9.82 -3.18 10.51
C ASP A 63 9.40 -1.87 11.21
N ARG A 64 9.47 -0.75 10.50
CA ARG A 64 9.04 0.55 11.02
C ARG A 64 7.63 0.86 10.57
N MET A 65 6.71 1.05 11.52
CA MET A 65 5.38 1.54 11.21
C MET A 65 5.47 2.96 10.64
N THR A 66 4.89 3.15 9.46
CA THR A 66 4.97 4.39 8.69
C THR A 66 3.68 5.17 8.69
N SER A 67 2.56 4.47 8.74
CA SER A 67 1.23 5.07 8.86
C SER A 67 0.21 4.05 9.35
N LYS A 68 -0.91 4.55 9.84
CA LYS A 68 -2.08 3.76 10.15
C LYS A 68 -3.35 4.45 9.67
N PHE A 69 -4.39 3.67 9.43
CA PHE A 69 -5.71 4.13 9.05
C PHE A 69 -6.76 3.39 9.88
N THR A 70 -7.67 4.13 10.49
CA THR A 70 -8.78 3.59 11.27
C THR A 70 -9.90 3.16 10.33
N ILE A 71 -10.27 1.89 10.35
CA ILE A 71 -11.24 1.32 9.40
C ILE A 71 -12.60 2.01 9.50
N ALA A 72 -13.03 2.39 10.70
CA ALA A 72 -14.30 3.09 10.91
C ALA A 72 -14.41 4.44 10.17
N GLU A 73 -13.29 5.06 9.77
CA GLU A 73 -13.33 6.27 8.94
C GLU A 73 -13.96 6.05 7.55
N ALA A 74 -14.04 4.80 7.11
CA ALA A 74 -14.63 4.41 5.85
C ALA A 74 -16.06 3.87 5.99
N ASP A 75 -16.66 3.90 7.16
CA ASP A 75 -18.05 3.46 7.37
C ASP A 75 -19.02 4.30 6.54
N SER A 76 -19.96 3.62 5.88
CA SER A 76 -21.03 4.21 5.09
C SER A 76 -22.32 3.44 5.35
N GLY A 77 -23.07 3.85 6.38
CA GLY A 77 -24.15 3.04 6.92
C GLY A 77 -23.62 1.73 7.50
N ASP A 78 -24.20 0.62 7.07
CA ASP A 78 -23.78 -0.73 7.48
C ASP A 78 -22.62 -1.29 6.64
N GLU A 79 -22.16 -0.53 5.65
CA GLU A 79 -21.12 -0.95 4.72
C GLU A 79 -19.76 -0.35 5.05
N ASN A 80 -18.71 -1.18 4.91
CA ASN A 80 -17.33 -0.73 4.99
C ASN A 80 -16.47 -1.52 4.00
N PRO A 81 -15.81 -0.85 3.04
CA PRO A 81 -15.03 -1.54 2.01
C PRO A 81 -13.87 -2.36 2.58
N PHE A 82 -13.35 -2.00 3.76
CA PHE A 82 -12.24 -2.72 4.39
C PHE A 82 -12.64 -3.97 5.18
N ARG A 83 -13.94 -4.28 5.23
CA ARG A 83 -14.47 -5.51 5.82
C ARG A 83 -14.81 -6.59 4.79
N HIS A 84 -14.43 -6.35 3.54
CA HIS A 84 -14.57 -7.30 2.43
C HIS A 84 -13.21 -7.92 2.06
N PRO A 85 -13.23 -9.08 1.39
CA PRO A 85 -12.00 -9.68 0.86
C PRO A 85 -11.32 -8.78 -0.17
N PHE A 86 -9.98 -8.78 -0.15
CA PHE A 86 -9.14 -8.05 -1.09
C PHE A 86 -8.23 -8.97 -1.88
N GLU A 87 -7.90 -8.56 -3.09
CA GLU A 87 -6.85 -9.18 -3.88
C GLU A 87 -5.52 -8.46 -3.64
N LEU A 88 -4.45 -9.22 -3.49
CA LEU A 88 -3.10 -8.68 -3.57
C LEU A 88 -2.70 -8.54 -5.04
N ARG A 89 -2.31 -7.34 -5.44
CA ARG A 89 -1.81 -7.05 -6.79
C ARG A 89 -0.42 -6.45 -6.71
N LEU A 90 0.52 -7.09 -7.40
CA LEU A 90 1.87 -6.59 -7.61
C LEU A 90 1.94 -6.01 -9.03
N ASN A 91 2.24 -4.73 -9.13
CA ASN A 91 2.21 -4.01 -10.40
C ASN A 91 3.43 -3.12 -10.55
N PHE A 92 4.00 -3.11 -11.75
CA PHE A 92 5.07 -2.22 -12.15
C PHE A 92 4.63 -1.43 -13.37
N ALA A 93 4.43 -0.13 -13.19
CA ALA A 93 3.94 0.77 -14.23
C ALA A 93 4.94 1.89 -14.51
N LEU A 94 5.09 2.24 -15.77
CA LEU A 94 5.91 3.36 -16.23
C LEU A 94 5.05 4.57 -16.59
N GLY A 95 5.60 5.76 -16.40
CA GLY A 95 4.89 7.00 -16.70
C GLY A 95 3.87 7.41 -15.63
N GLY A 96 2.95 8.30 -15.99
CA GLY A 96 1.93 8.78 -15.07
C GLY A 96 2.53 9.43 -13.82
N TRP A 97 2.21 8.91 -12.66
CA TRP A 97 2.76 9.40 -11.37
C TRP A 97 4.27 9.14 -11.21
N GLY A 98 4.84 8.23 -11.97
CA GLY A 98 6.28 7.97 -12.02
C GLY A 98 7.07 9.02 -12.82
N GLY A 99 6.38 9.95 -13.48
CA GLY A 99 7.02 10.97 -14.30
C GLY A 99 7.29 10.52 -15.74
N THR A 100 8.08 11.30 -16.45
CA THR A 100 8.48 10.99 -17.83
C THR A 100 9.40 9.76 -17.84
N VAL A 101 9.12 8.83 -18.74
CA VAL A 101 9.98 7.66 -18.94
C VAL A 101 11.22 8.08 -19.74
N ASP A 102 12.39 7.83 -19.18
CA ASP A 102 13.65 7.92 -19.91
C ASP A 102 13.92 6.58 -20.62
N PRO A 103 13.91 6.53 -21.96
CA PRO A 103 14.17 5.29 -22.67
C PRO A 103 15.57 4.70 -22.43
N GLN A 104 16.52 5.50 -21.99
CA GLN A 104 17.90 5.06 -21.76
C GLN A 104 18.06 4.18 -20.52
N ILE A 105 17.08 4.21 -19.60
CA ILE A 105 17.09 3.37 -18.40
C ILE A 105 16.49 1.98 -18.64
N LEU A 106 15.99 1.70 -19.82
CA LEU A 106 15.38 0.42 -20.17
C LEU A 106 16.44 -0.60 -20.63
N PRO A 107 16.26 -1.89 -20.32
CA PRO A 107 15.15 -2.48 -19.57
C PRO A 107 15.24 -2.28 -18.06
N LEU A 108 14.13 -2.02 -17.41
CA LEU A 108 14.00 -1.98 -15.95
C LEU A 108 13.57 -3.34 -15.41
N ARG A 109 13.95 -3.62 -14.16
CA ARG A 109 13.52 -4.81 -13.43
C ARG A 109 12.74 -4.40 -12.19
N TYR A 110 11.69 -5.16 -11.92
CA TYR A 110 10.96 -5.14 -10.66
C TYR A 110 11.07 -6.54 -10.07
N GLU A 111 11.86 -6.66 -9.02
CA GLU A 111 12.20 -7.94 -8.42
C GLU A 111 11.43 -8.10 -7.12
N ILE A 112 10.83 -9.29 -6.95
CA ILE A 112 10.06 -9.65 -5.77
C ILE A 112 10.67 -10.95 -5.26
N ASP A 113 11.27 -10.89 -4.07
CA ASP A 113 11.88 -12.06 -3.45
C ASP A 113 10.80 -13.00 -2.91
N TYR A 114 9.86 -12.47 -2.14
CA TYR A 114 8.74 -13.26 -1.62
C TYR A 114 7.49 -12.43 -1.37
N VAL A 115 6.36 -13.15 -1.31
CA VAL A 115 5.09 -12.68 -0.77
C VAL A 115 4.63 -13.65 0.30
N ARG A 116 4.27 -13.13 1.47
CA ARG A 116 3.76 -13.92 2.58
C ARG A 116 2.45 -13.35 3.07
N HIS A 117 1.47 -14.22 3.26
CA HIS A 117 0.19 -13.90 3.85
C HIS A 117 0.03 -14.66 5.17
N TYR A 118 -0.32 -13.95 6.22
CA TYR A 118 -0.55 -14.51 7.55
C TYR A 118 -1.98 -14.22 7.98
N GLN A 119 -2.60 -15.18 8.62
CA GLN A 119 -3.90 -15.01 9.26
C GLN A 119 -3.79 -15.35 10.74
N LYS A 120 -4.49 -14.56 11.57
CA LYS A 120 -4.68 -14.91 12.98
C LYS A 120 -5.44 -16.23 13.03
N LYS A 121 -4.93 -17.22 13.77
CA LYS A 121 -5.67 -18.44 14.03
C LYS A 121 -6.91 -18.07 14.87
N ASN A 122 -8.09 -18.46 14.41
CA ASN A 122 -9.26 -18.42 15.26
C ASN A 122 -8.96 -19.35 16.46
N GLN A 123 -8.89 -18.80 17.67
CA GLN A 123 -8.96 -19.64 18.85
C GLN A 123 -10.37 -20.22 18.83
N ALA A 124 -10.48 -21.53 18.65
CA ALA A 124 -11.73 -22.23 18.87
C ALA A 124 -12.17 -21.87 20.30
N ALA A 125 -13.36 -21.35 20.44
CA ALA A 125 -13.96 -21.17 21.75
C ALA A 125 -14.08 -22.58 22.37
N GLU A 126 -13.34 -22.80 23.46
CA GLU A 126 -13.55 -23.96 24.35
C GLU A 126 -14.88 -23.81 25.07
#